data_4d89dc871a25c39112ef5f2d3f1b8335
#
_entry.id   4d89dc871a25c39112ef5f2d3f1b8335
#
_cell.length_a   1.000
_cell.length_b   1.000
_cell.length_c   1.000
_cell.angle_alpha   90.00
_cell.angle_beta   90.00
_cell.angle_gamma   90.00
#
_symmetry.space_group_name_H-M   'P 1'
#
loop_
_entity.id
_entity.type
_entity.pdbx_description
1 polymer ?
#
loop_
_entity_poly.entity_id
_entity_poly.type
_entity_poly.pdbx_seq_one_letter_code
_entity_poly.pdbx_strand_id
1 'polypeptide(L)'
;MPRRERAVMYKRSYNCCQAVLMAFQPELGLPEERLLAMGACFGSGMGCMEETCGALCGAQMAQGMLRYDGRRMNPQASQLRAEFEQRCGATRCKDLKGVGTGRGALCSCEDCVRHAVDALEEML
;
A
#
# COMPACT_ATOMS: atom_id res chain seq x y z
N MET A 1 9.61 14.92 8.04
CA MET A 1 8.34 14.18 8.24
C MET A 1 8.59 12.69 8.04
N PRO A 2 8.13 11.83 8.94
CA PRO A 2 8.25 10.38 8.75
C PRO A 2 7.53 9.92 7.47
N ARG A 3 8.05 8.87 6.84
CA ARG A 3 7.51 8.38 5.57
C ARG A 3 6.03 7.96 5.71
N ARG A 4 5.66 7.36 6.84
CA ARG A 4 4.27 6.98 7.09
C ARG A 4 3.31 8.17 7.08
N GLU A 5 3.73 9.29 7.65
CA GLU A 5 2.91 10.51 7.70
C GLU A 5 2.90 11.23 6.35
N ARG A 6 3.98 11.12 5.60
CA ARG A 6 4.03 11.62 4.22
C ARG A 6 3.02 10.87 3.34
N ALA A 7 2.90 9.55 3.54
CA ALA A 7 1.90 8.74 2.83
C ALA A 7 0.48 9.21 3.14
N VAL A 8 0.18 9.51 4.40
CA VAL A 8 -1.14 10.03 4.80
C VAL A 8 -1.43 11.36 4.12
N MET A 9 -0.42 12.23 4.04
CA MET A 9 -0.57 13.51 3.36
C MET A 9 -0.95 13.32 1.88
N TYR A 10 -0.29 12.40 1.19
CA TYR A 10 -0.61 12.09 -0.20
C TYR A 10 -1.97 11.42 -0.36
N LYS A 11 -2.39 10.63 0.64
CA LYS A 11 -3.70 9.97 0.61
C LYS A 11 -4.86 10.96 0.52
N ARG A 12 -4.67 12.19 0.97
CA ARG A 12 -5.71 13.23 0.90
C ARG A 12 -6.03 13.61 -0.54
N SER A 13 -5.08 13.45 -1.46
CA SER A 13 -5.24 13.85 -2.86
C SER A 13 -5.26 12.67 -3.83
N TYR A 14 -4.79 11.50 -3.42
CA TYR A 14 -4.60 10.34 -4.29
C TYR A 14 -5.13 9.07 -3.64
N ASN A 15 -5.14 7.95 -4.37
CA ASN A 15 -5.57 6.67 -3.79
C ASN A 15 -4.46 6.06 -2.91
N CYS A 16 -4.78 4.99 -2.20
CA CYS A 16 -3.84 4.37 -1.26
C CYS A 16 -2.56 3.88 -1.93
N CYS A 17 -2.66 3.30 -3.12
CA CYS A 17 -1.50 2.81 -3.86
C CYS A 17 -0.58 3.95 -4.25
N GLN A 18 -1.14 5.01 -4.82
CA GLN A 18 -0.39 6.21 -5.20
C GLN A 18 0.27 6.85 -3.98
N ALA A 19 -0.46 6.92 -2.86
CA ALA A 19 0.07 7.53 -1.64
C ALA A 19 1.30 6.78 -1.12
N VAL A 20 1.26 5.45 -1.10
CA VAL A 20 2.41 4.66 -0.66
C VAL A 20 3.59 4.82 -1.62
N LEU A 21 3.33 4.76 -2.93
CA LEU A 21 4.40 4.96 -3.92
C LEU A 21 5.08 6.33 -3.76
N MET A 22 4.27 7.38 -3.57
CA MET A 22 4.80 8.73 -3.38
C MET A 22 5.60 8.87 -2.09
N ALA A 23 5.24 8.12 -1.04
CA ALA A 23 5.99 8.13 0.21
C ALA A 23 7.42 7.60 0.02
N PHE A 24 7.63 6.70 -0.94
CA PHE A 24 8.95 6.15 -1.28
C PHE A 24 9.59 6.82 -2.49
N GLN A 25 9.01 7.89 -3.00
CA GLN A 25 9.49 8.56 -4.21
C GLN A 25 10.98 8.93 -4.14
N PRO A 26 11.52 9.47 -3.03
CA PRO A 26 12.95 9.78 -2.98
C PRO A 26 13.83 8.55 -3.20
N GLU A 27 13.47 7.42 -2.65
CA GLU A 27 14.24 6.18 -2.78
C GLU A 27 14.06 5.52 -4.15
N LEU A 28 12.86 5.66 -4.73
CA LEU A 28 12.56 5.06 -6.03
C LEU A 28 13.19 5.82 -7.18
N GLY A 29 13.39 7.12 -7.03
CA GLY A 29 14.06 7.94 -8.03
C GLY A 29 13.29 8.16 -9.32
N LEU A 30 12.00 7.84 -9.35
CA LEU A 30 11.16 8.05 -10.53
C LEU A 30 10.41 9.38 -10.44
N PRO A 31 10.06 9.98 -11.60
CA PRO A 31 9.25 11.19 -11.60
C PRO A 31 7.89 10.96 -10.94
N GLU A 32 7.38 12.00 -10.28
CA GLU A 32 6.11 11.95 -9.57
C GLU A 32 4.98 11.46 -10.47
N GLU A 33 4.84 12.03 -11.67
CA GLU A 33 3.76 11.64 -12.58
C GLU A 33 3.85 10.18 -13.02
N ARG A 34 5.04 9.59 -13.03
CA ARG A 34 5.20 8.18 -13.37
C ARG A 34 4.67 7.29 -12.25
N LEU A 35 4.99 7.62 -11.01
CA LEU A 35 4.48 6.86 -9.84
C LEU A 35 2.98 6.99 -9.71
N LEU A 36 2.43 8.19 -9.94
CA LEU A 36 1.00 8.41 -9.89
C LEU A 36 0.28 7.61 -10.98
N ALA A 37 0.84 7.55 -12.18
CA ALA A 37 0.27 6.77 -13.27
C ALA A 37 0.29 5.27 -12.96
N MET A 38 1.38 4.77 -12.37
CA MET A 38 1.51 3.36 -12.02
C MET A 38 0.47 2.91 -11.01
N GLY A 39 0.15 3.75 -10.04
CA GLY A 39 -0.81 3.40 -9.00
C GLY A 39 -2.25 3.79 -9.31
N ALA A 40 -2.50 4.45 -10.43
CA ALA A 40 -3.80 5.09 -10.70
C ALA A 40 -4.98 4.12 -10.71
N CYS A 41 -4.80 2.88 -11.18
CA CYS A 41 -5.87 1.90 -11.29
C CYS A 41 -6.02 1.00 -10.06
N PHE A 42 -5.23 1.21 -9.00
CA PHE A 42 -5.24 0.35 -7.83
C PHE A 42 -6.02 0.93 -6.65
N GLY A 43 -6.74 2.01 -6.86
CA GLY A 43 -7.58 2.59 -5.82
C GLY A 43 -8.82 1.76 -5.56
N SER A 44 -9.31 1.78 -4.31
CA SER A 44 -10.54 1.09 -3.90
C SER A 44 -10.54 -0.40 -4.29
N GLY A 45 -9.45 -1.12 -3.94
CA GLY A 45 -9.36 -2.55 -4.21
C GLY A 45 -9.46 -2.86 -5.70
N MET A 46 -8.60 -2.25 -6.50
CA MET A 46 -8.56 -2.38 -7.97
C MET A 46 -9.85 -1.89 -8.64
N GLY A 47 -10.47 -0.86 -8.05
CA GLY A 47 -11.64 -0.22 -8.62
C GLY A 47 -12.97 -0.90 -8.30
N CYS A 48 -12.97 -2.07 -7.66
CA CYS A 48 -14.20 -2.82 -7.39
C CYS A 48 -14.41 -3.16 -5.92
N MET A 49 -13.50 -2.76 -5.05
CA MET A 49 -13.48 -3.04 -3.60
C MET A 49 -13.33 -4.54 -3.25
N GLU A 50 -13.34 -5.42 -4.23
CA GLU A 50 -13.25 -6.87 -4.02
C GLU A 50 -11.81 -7.36 -3.89
N GLU A 51 -10.83 -6.60 -4.38
CA GLU A 51 -9.46 -7.04 -4.50
C GLU A 51 -8.57 -6.45 -3.40
N THR A 52 -7.27 -6.72 -3.50
CA THR A 52 -6.27 -6.32 -2.51
C THR A 52 -6.26 -4.80 -2.30
N CYS A 53 -6.12 -4.39 -1.05
CA CYS A 53 -5.99 -2.98 -0.69
C CYS A 53 -4.84 -2.32 -1.46
N GLY A 54 -5.11 -1.13 -2.00
CA GLY A 54 -4.12 -0.38 -2.78
C GLY A 54 -2.85 -0.05 -2.00
N ALA A 55 -2.95 0.13 -0.68
CA ALA A 55 -1.78 0.39 0.16
C ALA A 55 -0.79 -0.78 0.11
N LEU A 56 -1.29 -2.01 0.20
CA LEU A 56 -0.45 -3.19 0.09
C LEU A 56 0.12 -3.32 -1.33
N CYS A 57 -0.69 -3.07 -2.35
CA CYS A 57 -0.21 -3.09 -3.74
C CYS A 57 0.94 -2.11 -3.94
N GLY A 58 0.79 -0.88 -3.44
CA GLY A 58 1.84 0.14 -3.53
C GLY A 58 3.11 -0.26 -2.82
N ALA A 59 2.98 -0.85 -1.63
CA ALA A 59 4.13 -1.33 -0.87
C ALA A 59 4.85 -2.45 -1.61
N GLN A 60 4.11 -3.39 -2.22
CA GLN A 60 4.73 -4.47 -2.98
C GLN A 60 5.42 -3.97 -4.25
N MET A 61 4.86 -2.96 -4.92
CA MET A 61 5.52 -2.32 -6.05
C MET A 61 6.83 -1.66 -5.63
N ALA A 62 6.82 -0.91 -4.55
CA ALA A 62 8.02 -0.26 -4.02
C ALA A 62 9.06 -1.31 -3.59
N GLN A 63 8.62 -2.38 -2.94
CA GLN A 63 9.49 -3.49 -2.54
C GLN A 63 10.22 -4.08 -3.75
N GLY A 64 9.48 -4.34 -4.82
CA GLY A 64 10.07 -4.87 -6.05
C GLY A 64 11.07 -3.91 -6.67
N MET A 65 10.71 -2.64 -6.78
CA MET A 65 11.60 -1.65 -7.37
C MET A 65 12.88 -1.44 -6.56
N LEU A 66 12.81 -1.58 -5.24
CA LEU A 66 13.96 -1.35 -4.36
C LEU A 66 14.85 -2.59 -4.20
N ARG A 67 14.30 -3.79 -4.34
CA ARG A 67 15.00 -5.03 -3.97
C ARG A 67 15.13 -6.08 -5.06
N TYR A 68 14.48 -5.90 -6.21
CA TYR A 68 14.54 -6.90 -7.27
C TYR A 68 15.97 -7.01 -7.81
N ASP A 69 16.49 -8.24 -7.84
CA ASP A 69 17.86 -8.54 -8.28
C ASP A 69 17.89 -9.59 -9.40
N GLY A 70 16.75 -9.86 -10.03
CA GLY A 70 16.62 -10.88 -11.05
C GLY A 70 16.03 -12.20 -10.54
N ARG A 71 15.94 -12.37 -9.22
CA ARG A 71 15.33 -13.56 -8.61
C ARG A 71 13.89 -13.29 -8.26
N ARG A 72 13.08 -14.34 -8.25
CA ARG A 72 11.68 -14.22 -7.83
C ARG A 72 11.59 -13.73 -6.39
N MET A 73 10.63 -12.85 -6.14
CA MET A 73 10.44 -12.24 -4.83
C MET A 73 9.17 -12.74 -4.12
N ASN A 74 8.68 -13.94 -4.48
CA ASN A 74 7.48 -14.48 -3.84
C ASN A 74 7.61 -14.58 -2.31
N PRO A 75 8.74 -15.04 -1.73
CA PRO A 75 8.87 -15.06 -0.27
C PRO A 75 8.76 -13.68 0.36
N GLN A 76 9.40 -12.68 -0.23
CA GLN A 76 9.36 -11.30 0.29
C GLN A 76 7.96 -10.70 0.16
N ALA A 77 7.30 -10.92 -0.98
CA ALA A 77 5.94 -10.44 -1.20
C ALA A 77 4.97 -11.08 -0.20
N SER A 78 5.11 -12.38 0.02
CA SER A 78 4.28 -13.12 0.98
C SER A 78 4.49 -12.62 2.41
N GLN A 79 5.74 -12.34 2.79
CA GLN A 79 6.05 -11.81 4.11
C GLN A 79 5.44 -10.42 4.32
N LEU A 80 5.55 -9.55 3.33
CA LEU A 80 4.96 -8.22 3.39
C LEU A 80 3.44 -8.29 3.50
N ARG A 81 2.82 -9.16 2.71
CA ARG A 81 1.38 -9.37 2.77
C ARG A 81 0.93 -9.84 4.15
N ALA A 82 1.63 -10.81 4.72
CA ALA A 82 1.30 -11.35 6.04
C ALA A 82 1.43 -10.29 7.12
N GLU A 83 2.47 -9.49 7.06
CA GLU A 83 2.69 -8.40 8.02
C GLU A 83 1.59 -7.34 7.91
N PHE A 84 1.21 -6.98 6.69
CA PHE A 84 0.11 -6.04 6.46
C PHE A 84 -1.20 -6.60 7.05
N GLU A 85 -1.50 -7.86 6.77
CA GLU A 85 -2.73 -8.49 7.27
C GLU A 85 -2.75 -8.53 8.79
N GLN A 86 -1.63 -8.82 9.42
CA GLN A 86 -1.52 -8.85 10.87
C GLN A 86 -1.80 -7.47 11.48
N ARG A 87 -1.29 -6.41 10.86
CA ARG A 87 -1.47 -5.05 11.35
C ARG A 87 -2.85 -4.49 11.09
N CYS A 88 -3.44 -4.80 9.93
CA CYS A 88 -4.70 -4.20 9.49
C CYS A 88 -5.93 -5.08 9.72
N GLY A 89 -5.75 -6.38 9.85
CA GLY A 89 -6.83 -7.35 10.08
C GLY A 89 -7.32 -8.04 8.83
N ALA A 90 -6.97 -7.56 7.65
CA ALA A 90 -7.38 -8.13 6.36
C ALA A 90 -6.48 -7.57 5.25
N THR A 91 -6.64 -8.07 4.02
CA THR A 91 -5.93 -7.56 2.84
C THR A 91 -6.88 -7.04 1.77
N ARG A 92 -8.13 -7.48 1.75
CA ARG A 92 -9.11 -7.05 0.75
C ARG A 92 -9.72 -5.72 1.15
N CYS A 93 -9.88 -4.83 0.18
CA CYS A 93 -10.40 -3.49 0.41
C CYS A 93 -11.75 -3.51 1.14
N LYS A 94 -12.70 -4.31 0.66
CA LYS A 94 -14.04 -4.35 1.27
C LYS A 94 -14.03 -4.86 2.70
N ASP A 95 -13.14 -5.81 3.02
CA ASP A 95 -13.03 -6.34 4.38
C ASP A 95 -12.45 -5.29 5.31
N LEU A 96 -11.44 -4.57 4.87
CA LEU A 96 -10.84 -3.48 5.65
C LEU A 96 -11.83 -2.36 5.93
N LYS A 97 -12.69 -2.05 4.95
CA LYS A 97 -13.70 -0.99 5.09
C LYS A 97 -14.98 -1.47 5.77
N GLY A 98 -15.12 -2.78 6.00
CA GLY A 98 -16.30 -3.34 6.66
C GLY A 98 -17.55 -3.31 5.81
N VAL A 99 -17.43 -3.29 4.48
CA VAL A 99 -18.57 -3.22 3.58
C VAL A 99 -19.43 -4.48 3.72
N GLY A 100 -20.73 -4.28 3.93
CA GLY A 100 -21.68 -5.39 4.06
C GLY A 100 -21.68 -6.11 5.40
N THR A 101 -20.87 -5.66 6.37
CA THR A 101 -20.74 -6.33 7.67
C THR A 101 -21.61 -5.72 8.77
N GLY A 102 -22.14 -4.52 8.56
CA GLY A 102 -22.84 -3.77 9.62
C GLY A 102 -21.88 -3.22 10.68
N ARG A 103 -20.58 -3.48 10.55
CA ARG A 103 -19.54 -2.94 11.44
C ARG A 103 -18.84 -1.79 10.75
N GLY A 104 -18.10 -0.99 11.51
CA GLY A 104 -17.23 0.02 10.96
C GLY A 104 -16.00 -0.62 10.29
N ALA A 105 -15.11 0.22 9.74
CA ALA A 105 -13.88 -0.23 9.13
C ALA A 105 -12.98 -0.95 10.14
N LEU A 106 -12.34 -2.04 9.71
CA LEU A 106 -11.31 -2.71 10.51
C LEU A 106 -10.07 -1.82 10.60
N CYS A 107 -9.78 -1.12 9.52
CA CYS A 107 -8.61 -0.24 9.44
C CYS A 107 -8.97 0.90 8.49
N SER A 108 -8.76 2.14 8.93
CA SER A 108 -9.03 3.29 8.07
C SER A 108 -8.05 3.32 6.89
N CYS A 109 -8.43 3.98 5.79
CA CYS A 109 -7.53 4.11 4.64
C CYS A 109 -6.22 4.77 5.04
N GLU A 110 -6.27 5.78 5.92
CA GLU A 110 -5.06 6.44 6.41
C GLU A 110 -4.17 5.48 7.20
N ASP A 111 -4.76 4.66 8.07
CA ASP A 111 -4.00 3.68 8.82
C ASP A 111 -3.49 2.55 7.92
N CYS A 112 -4.23 2.18 6.89
CA CYS A 112 -3.73 1.20 5.91
C CYS A 112 -2.45 1.69 5.23
N VAL A 113 -2.40 2.95 4.82
CA VAL A 113 -1.18 3.49 4.21
C VAL A 113 -0.04 3.58 5.21
N ARG A 114 -0.32 3.96 6.47
CA ARG A 114 0.71 3.96 7.52
C ARG A 114 1.29 2.57 7.73
N HIS A 115 0.42 1.59 7.90
CA HIS A 115 0.86 0.21 8.16
C HIS A 115 1.60 -0.40 6.96
N ALA A 116 1.19 -0.09 5.75
CA ALA A 116 1.89 -0.57 4.56
C ALA A 116 3.31 -0.01 4.49
N VAL A 117 3.46 1.29 4.76
CA VAL A 117 4.77 1.94 4.78
C VAL A 117 5.64 1.35 5.88
N ASP A 118 5.11 1.24 7.10
CA ASP A 118 5.86 0.72 8.25
C ASP A 118 6.30 -0.72 8.03
N ALA A 119 5.40 -1.56 7.49
CA ALA A 119 5.71 -2.96 7.22
C ALA A 119 6.85 -3.09 6.20
N LEU A 120 6.82 -2.30 5.14
CA LEU A 120 7.89 -2.32 4.15
C LEU A 120 9.20 -1.78 4.71
N GLU A 121 9.15 -0.67 5.45
CA GLU A 121 10.37 -0.09 6.06
C GLU A 121 11.10 -1.10 6.94
N GLU A 122 10.37 -1.89 7.70
CA GLU A 122 10.98 -2.90 8.58
C GLU A 122 11.67 -4.01 7.79
N MET A 123 11.28 -4.24 6.55
CA MET A 123 11.88 -5.26 5.68
C MET A 123 13.06 -4.73 4.87
N LEU A 124 13.23 -3.42 4.80
CA LEU A 124 14.34 -2.78 4.08
C LEU A 124 15.58 -2.60 4.99
#